data_a55a7d41cd3ea6600087c5118e89a7ba
#
_entry.id   a55a7d41cd3ea6600087c5118e89a7ba
#
_cell.length_a   1.000
_cell.length_b   1.000
_cell.length_c   1.000
_cell.angle_alpha   90.00
_cell.angle_beta   90.00
_cell.angle_gamma   90.00
#
_symmetry.space_group_name_H-M   'P 1'
#
loop_
_entity.id
_entity.type
_entity.pdbx_description
1 polymer ?
#
loop_
_entity_poly.entity_id
_entity_poly.type
_entity_poly.pdbx_seq_one_letter_code
_entity_poly.pdbx_strand_id
1 'polypeptide(L)'
;MPRLRIVTINILADLSRWKQRRSLLVQGLADLSPDLIALQEVRLPHNPAGWLADQLNYPHLMLSRKAGKSAPFEALALISRLPFEDTAVLHLGGQDRIAQRADLKIGAQKVVIANSHLFWQPGESLARLRQVERLLGWLQTPAATPCVVCGDFNSTPETQAIQRMSQNLQSAHRAIHGEEPEYTCPTPLPRSPWAVARTLLGFFLLIRPQHLNLRWRGTLDYIFVDPRLKVIDCQIVLDRPSSDNPRIYPSDHFGLYAEIEIL
;
A
#
# COMPACT_ATOMS: atom_id res chain seq x y z
N MET A 1 11.23 -22.28 10.32
CA MET A 1 11.86 -21.36 9.38
C MET A 1 11.53 -19.93 9.79
N PRO A 2 12.41 -18.95 9.54
CA PRO A 2 12.11 -17.57 9.88
C PRO A 2 10.92 -17.05 9.05
N ARG A 3 10.15 -16.14 9.63
CA ARG A 3 8.94 -15.58 9.01
C ARG A 3 8.98 -14.07 9.00
N LEU A 4 8.33 -13.47 8.02
CA LEU A 4 8.08 -12.05 7.90
C LEU A 4 6.57 -11.81 7.91
N ARG A 5 6.11 -10.98 8.85
CA ARG A 5 4.73 -10.47 8.88
C ARG A 5 4.73 -9.04 8.36
N ILE A 6 3.98 -8.81 7.31
CA ILE A 6 3.92 -7.51 6.65
C ILE A 6 2.47 -7.03 6.57
N VAL A 7 2.27 -5.72 6.79
CA VAL A 7 1.00 -5.02 6.52
C VAL A 7 1.25 -3.93 5.50
N THR A 8 0.36 -3.79 4.53
CA THR A 8 0.29 -2.61 3.66
C THR A 8 -1.06 -1.93 3.81
N ILE A 9 -1.09 -0.60 3.84
CA ILE A 9 -2.31 0.20 3.86
C ILE A 9 -2.07 1.61 3.32
N ASN A 10 -2.95 2.07 2.43
CA ASN A 10 -3.10 3.47 2.11
C ASN A 10 -3.83 4.16 3.28
N ILE A 11 -3.19 5.11 3.98
CA ILE A 11 -3.72 5.72 5.21
C ILE A 11 -4.53 7.00 4.98
N LEU A 12 -4.85 7.31 3.74
CA LEU A 12 -5.62 8.50 3.32
C LEU A 12 -4.97 9.83 3.74
N ALA A 13 -4.49 10.59 2.77
CA ALA A 13 -3.84 11.89 2.98
C ALA A 13 -4.76 12.98 3.57
N ASP A 14 -6.09 12.79 3.54
CA ASP A 14 -7.03 13.70 4.19
C ASP A 14 -6.97 13.58 5.72
N LEU A 15 -6.53 14.64 6.38
CA LEU A 15 -6.37 14.69 7.83
C LEU A 15 -7.62 15.17 8.58
N SER A 16 -8.75 15.45 7.90
CA SER A 16 -9.96 16.00 8.51
C SER A 16 -10.50 15.16 9.70
N ARG A 17 -10.29 13.84 9.66
CA ARG A 17 -10.67 12.89 10.73
C ARG A 17 -9.48 12.12 11.31
N TRP A 18 -8.27 12.63 11.13
CA TRP A 18 -7.05 11.94 11.54
C TRP A 18 -7.05 11.54 13.02
N LYS A 19 -7.47 12.44 13.91
CA LYS A 19 -7.54 12.16 15.36
C LYS A 19 -8.41 10.95 15.71
N GLN A 20 -9.46 10.71 14.95
CA GLN A 20 -10.37 9.57 15.15
C GLN A 20 -9.84 8.30 14.50
N ARG A 21 -9.29 8.39 13.27
CA ARG A 21 -8.78 7.27 12.49
C ARG A 21 -7.48 6.70 13.06
N ARG A 22 -6.58 7.55 13.55
CA ARG A 22 -5.26 7.15 14.04
C ARG A 22 -5.31 6.14 15.19
N SER A 23 -6.32 6.26 16.09
CA SER A 23 -6.49 5.30 17.20
C SER A 23 -6.85 3.91 16.69
N LEU A 24 -7.70 3.83 15.67
CA LEU A 24 -8.06 2.57 15.01
C LEU A 24 -6.85 1.96 14.30
N LEU A 25 -6.03 2.79 13.63
CA LEU A 25 -4.79 2.33 13.00
C LEU A 25 -3.82 1.75 14.03
N VAL A 26 -3.56 2.48 15.12
CA VAL A 26 -2.66 2.01 16.19
C VAL A 26 -3.16 0.69 16.78
N GLN A 27 -4.44 0.63 17.16
CA GLN A 27 -5.01 -0.58 17.76
C GLN A 27 -4.92 -1.77 16.80
N GLY A 28 -5.41 -1.63 15.56
CA GLY A 28 -5.41 -2.73 14.62
C GLY A 28 -3.99 -3.18 14.23
N LEU A 29 -3.03 -2.25 14.08
CA LEU A 29 -1.64 -2.60 13.82
C LEU A 29 -0.95 -3.23 15.02
N ALA A 30 -1.27 -2.81 16.25
CA ALA A 30 -0.76 -3.43 17.47
C ALA A 30 -1.26 -4.87 17.63
N ASP A 31 -2.55 -5.11 17.38
CA ASP A 31 -3.17 -6.44 17.46
C ASP A 31 -2.55 -7.42 16.42
N LEU A 32 -2.26 -6.94 15.22
CA LEU A 32 -1.60 -7.72 14.15
C LEU A 32 -0.12 -7.95 14.42
N SER A 33 0.52 -7.02 15.14
CA SER A 33 1.93 -7.08 15.51
C SER A 33 2.87 -7.44 14.34
N PRO A 34 2.80 -6.74 13.17
CA PRO A 34 3.63 -7.05 12.01
C PRO A 34 5.10 -6.73 12.27
N ASP A 35 6.00 -7.33 11.49
CA ASP A 35 7.42 -7.01 11.52
C ASP A 35 7.71 -5.75 10.69
N LEU A 36 6.88 -5.52 9.66
CA LEU A 36 6.99 -4.37 8.76
C LEU A 36 5.60 -3.83 8.35
N ILE A 37 5.49 -2.51 8.28
CA ILE A 37 4.29 -1.78 7.84
C ILE A 37 4.66 -0.89 6.66
N ALA A 38 3.98 -1.05 5.53
CA ALA A 38 4.12 -0.25 4.33
C ALA A 38 2.94 0.71 4.19
N LEU A 39 3.21 2.01 4.20
CA LEU A 39 2.20 3.06 4.18
C LEU A 39 2.24 3.86 2.89
N GLN A 40 1.06 4.17 2.35
CA GLN A 40 0.86 5.09 1.25
C GLN A 40 0.05 6.31 1.73
N GLU A 41 0.13 7.40 1.00
CA GLU A 41 -0.52 8.67 1.32
C GLU A 41 -0.12 9.29 2.67
N VAL A 42 1.14 9.16 3.04
CA VAL A 42 1.67 9.81 4.25
C VAL A 42 1.72 11.32 4.05
N ARG A 43 0.81 12.03 4.73
CA ARG A 43 0.68 13.49 4.59
C ARG A 43 1.81 14.25 5.27
N LEU A 44 2.43 15.18 4.53
CA LEU A 44 3.46 16.07 5.05
C LEU A 44 2.92 17.51 5.22
N PRO A 45 3.46 18.29 6.17
CA PRO A 45 4.54 17.96 7.11
C PRO A 45 4.09 17.21 8.38
N HIS A 46 2.82 16.84 8.52
CA HIS A 46 2.26 16.20 9.72
C HIS A 46 2.91 14.85 10.07
N ASN A 47 3.44 14.15 9.05
CA ASN A 47 4.13 12.87 9.21
C ASN A 47 3.38 11.83 10.06
N PRO A 48 2.18 11.36 9.65
CA PRO A 48 1.46 10.31 10.34
C PRO A 48 2.27 9.02 10.53
N ALA A 49 3.20 8.72 9.62
CA ALA A 49 4.05 7.53 9.72
C ALA A 49 5.03 7.60 10.90
N GLY A 50 5.67 8.74 11.13
CA GLY A 50 6.53 8.94 12.31
C GLY A 50 5.72 8.81 13.60
N TRP A 51 4.54 9.44 13.64
CA TRP A 51 3.65 9.32 14.79
C TRP A 51 3.23 7.85 15.05
N LEU A 52 2.89 7.07 14.00
CA LEU A 52 2.55 5.65 14.14
C LEU A 52 3.75 4.81 14.63
N ALA A 53 4.95 5.06 14.09
CA ALA A 53 6.17 4.39 14.53
C ALA A 53 6.42 4.59 16.03
N ASP A 54 6.28 5.83 16.51
CA ASP A 54 6.42 6.17 17.94
C ASP A 54 5.36 5.46 18.81
N GLN A 55 4.08 5.49 18.39
CA GLN A 55 3.00 4.85 19.15
C GLN A 55 3.12 3.33 19.23
N LEU A 56 3.68 2.71 18.20
CA LEU A 56 3.85 1.27 18.09
C LEU A 56 5.23 0.79 18.60
N ASN A 57 6.13 1.72 18.97
CA ASN A 57 7.51 1.45 19.37
C ASN A 57 8.31 0.71 18.29
N TYR A 58 8.18 1.13 17.03
CA TYR A 58 8.99 0.61 15.93
C TYR A 58 10.22 1.50 15.74
N PRO A 59 11.45 0.94 15.84
CA PRO A 59 12.67 1.73 15.86
C PRO A 59 13.13 2.23 14.48
N HIS A 60 12.62 1.64 13.38
CA HIS A 60 13.11 1.94 12.05
C HIS A 60 12.01 2.54 11.18
N LEU A 61 12.25 3.71 10.62
CA LEU A 61 11.36 4.42 9.71
C LEU A 61 12.13 4.88 8.48
N MET A 62 11.69 4.45 7.30
CA MET A 62 12.09 5.03 6.01
C MET A 62 10.93 5.87 5.48
N LEU A 63 11.09 7.19 5.42
CA LEU A 63 10.12 8.13 4.86
C LEU A 63 10.65 8.69 3.55
N SER A 64 9.98 8.41 2.43
CA SER A 64 10.38 8.88 1.10
C SER A 64 9.33 9.79 0.51
N ARG A 65 9.70 11.07 0.31
CA ARG A 65 8.84 12.07 -0.32
C ARG A 65 8.54 11.70 -1.76
N LYS A 66 7.32 11.94 -2.23
CA LYS A 66 7.01 11.87 -3.66
C LYS A 66 7.96 12.75 -4.46
N ALA A 67 7.98 12.56 -5.78
CA ALA A 67 8.75 13.40 -6.68
C ALA A 67 8.08 14.76 -6.93
N GLY A 68 8.76 15.67 -7.62
CA GLY A 68 8.23 16.86 -8.23
C GLY A 68 7.43 17.76 -7.28
N LYS A 69 6.29 18.25 -7.76
CA LYS A 69 5.44 19.19 -7.03
C LYS A 69 4.72 18.57 -5.82
N SER A 70 4.61 17.27 -5.78
CA SER A 70 3.98 16.53 -4.67
C SER A 70 4.91 16.30 -3.47
N ALA A 71 6.21 16.46 -3.64
CA ALA A 71 7.23 16.22 -2.62
C ALA A 71 7.01 16.94 -1.28
N PRO A 72 6.51 18.20 -1.22
CA PRO A 72 6.25 18.87 0.05
C PRO A 72 5.03 18.32 0.82
N PHE A 73 4.16 17.57 0.15
CA PHE A 73 2.82 17.26 0.68
C PHE A 73 2.58 15.79 0.96
N GLU A 74 3.31 14.89 0.34
CA GLU A 74 3.02 13.45 0.42
C GLU A 74 4.28 12.59 0.30
N ALA A 75 4.25 11.47 1.02
CA ALA A 75 5.34 10.49 1.07
C ALA A 75 4.80 9.06 1.08
N LEU A 76 5.69 8.11 0.85
CA LEU A 76 5.55 6.71 1.26
C LEU A 76 6.35 6.49 2.54
N ALA A 77 5.98 5.46 3.32
CA ALA A 77 6.78 5.06 4.46
C ALA A 77 6.87 3.54 4.60
N LEU A 78 8.01 3.08 5.08
CA LEU A 78 8.22 1.75 5.64
C LEU A 78 8.57 1.93 7.12
N ILE A 79 7.81 1.27 7.99
CA ILE A 79 8.03 1.22 9.43
C ILE A 79 8.39 -0.21 9.77
N SER A 80 9.48 -0.46 10.50
CA SER A 80 9.99 -1.81 10.74
C SER A 80 10.50 -2.02 12.16
N ARG A 81 10.34 -3.24 12.67
CA ARG A 81 11.03 -3.71 13.86
C ARG A 81 12.47 -4.11 13.54
N LEU A 82 12.73 -4.50 12.31
CA LEU A 82 14.03 -4.95 11.83
C LEU A 82 14.78 -3.78 11.19
N PRO A 83 16.11 -3.70 11.35
CA PRO A 83 16.92 -2.68 10.69
C PRO A 83 16.89 -2.84 9.17
N PHE A 84 16.93 -1.72 8.46
CA PHE A 84 17.16 -1.70 7.02
C PHE A 84 18.66 -1.80 6.75
N GLU A 85 19.10 -2.84 6.01
CA GLU A 85 20.50 -2.97 5.60
C GLU A 85 20.87 -2.01 4.48
N ASP A 86 19.95 -1.81 3.54
CA ASP A 86 20.07 -0.86 2.43
C ASP A 86 18.70 -0.28 2.09
N THR A 87 18.69 0.94 1.54
CA THR A 87 17.45 1.61 1.12
C THR A 87 17.64 2.36 -0.18
N ALA A 88 16.62 2.35 -1.02
CA ALA A 88 16.64 3.08 -2.28
C ALA A 88 15.25 3.59 -2.67
N VAL A 89 15.21 4.57 -3.56
CA VAL A 89 13.97 5.14 -4.11
C VAL A 89 14.05 5.17 -5.62
N LEU A 90 13.00 4.67 -6.27
CA LEU A 90 12.81 4.73 -7.71
C LEU A 90 11.75 5.77 -8.06
N HIS A 91 12.06 6.67 -8.99
CA HIS A 91 11.05 7.55 -9.58
C HIS A 91 10.30 6.80 -10.68
N LEU A 92 9.01 6.57 -10.48
CA LEU A 92 8.16 5.83 -11.42
C LEU A 92 7.64 6.69 -12.57
N GLY A 93 7.73 8.03 -12.43
CA GLY A 93 7.11 8.97 -13.37
C GLY A 93 5.57 9.01 -13.22
N GLY A 94 4.91 9.93 -13.91
CA GLY A 94 3.46 10.12 -13.85
C GLY A 94 2.93 10.40 -12.44
N GLN A 95 2.33 11.57 -12.22
CA GLN A 95 1.81 12.01 -10.92
C GLN A 95 2.84 11.99 -9.77
N ASP A 96 4.10 12.25 -10.08
CA ASP A 96 5.20 12.29 -9.09
C ASP A 96 5.37 10.98 -8.28
N ARG A 97 4.93 9.84 -8.84
CA ARG A 97 4.95 8.54 -8.16
C ARG A 97 6.36 8.00 -7.98
N ILE A 98 6.56 7.35 -6.85
CA ILE A 98 7.81 6.69 -6.48
C ILE A 98 7.53 5.27 -5.98
N ALA A 99 8.59 4.46 -5.93
CA ALA A 99 8.65 3.24 -5.13
C ALA A 99 9.81 3.34 -4.13
N GLN A 100 9.59 2.85 -2.92
CA GLN A 100 10.63 2.62 -1.91
C GLN A 100 11.13 1.19 -2.02
N ARG A 101 12.40 0.99 -1.74
CA ARG A 101 13.02 -0.32 -1.51
C ARG A 101 13.78 -0.29 -0.21
N ALA A 102 13.62 -1.34 0.59
CA ALA A 102 14.44 -1.62 1.75
C ALA A 102 14.88 -3.09 1.74
N ASP A 103 16.14 -3.33 2.00
CA ASP A 103 16.69 -4.67 2.14
C ASP A 103 16.67 -5.05 3.63
N LEU A 104 16.06 -6.19 3.96
CA LEU A 104 15.97 -6.72 5.32
C LEU A 104 16.71 -8.04 5.42
N LYS A 105 17.35 -8.27 6.58
CA LYS A 105 17.88 -9.57 6.93
C LYS A 105 16.90 -10.31 7.83
N ILE A 106 16.42 -11.47 7.38
CA ILE A 106 15.45 -12.30 8.09
C ILE A 106 16.07 -13.69 8.29
N GLY A 107 16.51 -13.96 9.52
CA GLY A 107 17.40 -15.10 9.78
C GLY A 107 18.73 -14.95 9.05
N ALA A 108 19.09 -15.91 8.23
CA ALA A 108 20.31 -15.85 7.40
C ALA A 108 20.08 -15.26 5.99
N GLN A 109 18.84 -15.02 5.60
CA GLN A 109 18.50 -14.60 4.25
C GLN A 109 18.21 -13.10 4.17
N LYS A 110 18.60 -12.51 3.04
CA LYS A 110 18.24 -11.16 2.64
C LYS A 110 16.94 -11.20 1.83
N VAL A 111 16.02 -10.29 2.14
CA VAL A 111 14.75 -10.11 1.42
C VAL A 111 14.58 -8.63 1.06
N VAL A 112 14.25 -8.36 -0.18
CA VAL A 112 13.93 -7.01 -0.65
C VAL A 112 12.46 -6.71 -0.41
N ILE A 113 12.16 -5.62 0.26
CA ILE A 113 10.79 -5.11 0.40
C ILE A 113 10.63 -3.87 -0.48
N ALA A 114 9.61 -3.85 -1.32
CA ALA A 114 9.26 -2.67 -2.10
C ALA A 114 7.85 -2.19 -1.75
N ASN A 115 7.70 -0.89 -1.52
CA ASN A 115 6.43 -0.21 -1.29
C ASN A 115 6.18 0.79 -2.42
N SER A 116 4.98 0.77 -3.01
CA SER A 116 4.64 1.69 -4.09
C SER A 116 3.22 2.23 -3.96
N HIS A 117 2.98 3.37 -4.63
CA HIS A 117 1.65 3.94 -4.84
C HIS A 117 1.58 4.42 -6.28
N LEU A 118 0.85 3.70 -7.14
CA LEU A 118 0.86 3.93 -8.59
C LEU A 118 -0.11 5.03 -9.03
N PHE A 119 -0.11 5.31 -10.31
CA PHE A 119 -0.96 6.31 -10.98
C PHE A 119 -2.46 6.03 -10.73
N TRP A 120 -3.22 7.04 -10.25
CA TRP A 120 -4.55 6.83 -9.66
C TRP A 120 -5.74 6.86 -10.61
N GLN A 121 -5.59 7.30 -11.86
CA GLN A 121 -6.77 7.42 -12.74
C GLN A 121 -7.47 6.06 -12.91
N PRO A 122 -8.81 6.02 -12.79
CA PRO A 122 -9.58 4.79 -12.96
C PRO A 122 -9.45 4.15 -14.34
N GLY A 123 -9.70 2.85 -14.40
CA GLY A 123 -9.71 2.07 -15.62
C GLY A 123 -8.32 1.61 -16.06
N GLU A 124 -8.21 1.06 -17.26
CA GLU A 124 -6.94 0.62 -17.83
C GLU A 124 -6.00 1.81 -18.08
N SER A 125 -4.70 1.63 -17.84
CA SER A 125 -3.74 2.73 -17.91
C SER A 125 -2.35 2.29 -18.34
N LEU A 126 -1.92 2.76 -19.51
CA LEU A 126 -0.54 2.58 -19.98
C LEU A 126 0.48 3.23 -19.02
N ALA A 127 0.10 4.27 -18.29
CA ALA A 127 0.98 4.90 -17.30
C ALA A 127 1.29 3.93 -16.16
N ARG A 128 0.28 3.22 -15.63
CA ARG A 128 0.49 2.19 -14.60
C ARG A 128 1.28 1.00 -15.11
N LEU A 129 0.98 0.51 -16.31
CA LEU A 129 1.75 -0.57 -16.91
C LEU A 129 3.24 -0.21 -17.01
N ARG A 130 3.57 0.99 -17.50
CA ARG A 130 4.96 1.48 -17.55
C ARG A 130 5.59 1.62 -16.16
N GLN A 131 4.82 2.04 -15.16
CA GLN A 131 5.29 2.11 -13.78
C GLN A 131 5.61 0.71 -13.23
N VAL A 132 4.78 -0.27 -13.50
CA VAL A 132 5.00 -1.68 -13.14
C VAL A 132 6.24 -2.24 -13.84
N GLU A 133 6.40 -2.00 -15.13
CA GLU A 133 7.59 -2.46 -15.87
C GLU A 133 8.89 -1.86 -15.32
N ARG A 134 8.87 -0.56 -14.98
CA ARG A 134 10.02 0.09 -14.34
C ARG A 134 10.30 -0.49 -12.95
N LEU A 135 9.26 -0.75 -12.15
CA LEU A 135 9.38 -1.35 -10.84
C LEU A 135 9.98 -2.75 -10.92
N LEU A 136 9.45 -3.62 -11.79
CA LEU A 136 9.95 -4.97 -11.99
C LEU A 136 11.39 -4.97 -12.50
N GLY A 137 11.73 -4.12 -13.46
CA GLY A 137 13.10 -3.97 -13.97
C GLY A 137 14.08 -3.55 -12.87
N TRP A 138 13.67 -2.63 -11.97
CA TRP A 138 14.50 -2.19 -10.84
C TRP A 138 14.71 -3.29 -9.79
N LEU A 139 13.69 -4.12 -9.53
CA LEU A 139 13.77 -5.21 -8.55
C LEU A 139 14.56 -6.42 -9.04
N GLN A 140 14.72 -6.58 -10.34
CA GLN A 140 15.54 -7.66 -10.92
C GLN A 140 17.06 -7.45 -10.76
N THR A 141 17.49 -6.33 -10.20
CA THR A 141 18.91 -6.01 -9.99
C THR A 141 19.20 -5.82 -8.50
N PRO A 142 19.93 -6.74 -7.85
CA PRO A 142 20.52 -8.01 -8.32
C PRO A 142 19.51 -9.18 -8.28
N ALA A 143 19.51 -9.99 -9.32
CA ALA A 143 18.54 -11.07 -9.56
C ALA A 143 18.50 -12.21 -8.52
N ALA A 144 19.42 -12.24 -7.56
CA ALA A 144 19.57 -13.34 -6.60
C ALA A 144 18.69 -13.19 -5.33
N THR A 145 18.25 -11.98 -4.96
CA THR A 145 17.54 -11.73 -3.70
C THR A 145 16.03 -11.77 -3.91
N PRO A 146 15.29 -12.62 -3.16
CA PRO A 146 13.84 -12.66 -3.25
C PRO A 146 13.21 -11.35 -2.78
N CYS A 147 12.04 -11.00 -3.32
CA CYS A 147 11.37 -9.75 -3.00
C CYS A 147 9.90 -9.92 -2.60
N VAL A 148 9.42 -8.97 -1.82
CA VAL A 148 8.01 -8.72 -1.53
C VAL A 148 7.67 -7.31 -2.00
N VAL A 149 6.65 -7.17 -2.83
CA VAL A 149 6.21 -5.88 -3.38
C VAL A 149 4.80 -5.60 -2.90
N CYS A 150 4.58 -4.49 -2.23
CA CYS A 150 3.27 -4.16 -1.69
C CYS A 150 2.89 -2.70 -1.97
N GLY A 151 1.63 -2.37 -1.72
CA GLY A 151 1.14 -1.00 -1.79
C GLY A 151 -0.18 -0.87 -2.54
N ASP A 152 -0.52 0.38 -2.83
CA ASP A 152 -1.68 0.76 -3.63
C ASP A 152 -1.30 0.84 -5.11
N PHE A 153 -1.75 -0.14 -5.86
CA PHE A 153 -1.49 -0.22 -7.31
C PHE A 153 -2.51 0.57 -8.12
N ASN A 154 -3.60 1.06 -7.51
CA ASN A 154 -4.67 1.77 -8.19
C ASN A 154 -5.20 1.04 -9.44
N SER A 155 -5.16 -0.30 -9.38
CA SER A 155 -5.45 -1.20 -10.50
C SER A 155 -6.20 -2.42 -10.01
N THR A 156 -7.28 -2.77 -10.66
CA THR A 156 -8.05 -3.99 -10.40
C THR A 156 -7.39 -5.22 -11.04
N PRO A 157 -7.72 -6.45 -10.58
CA PRO A 157 -7.01 -7.68 -10.98
C PRO A 157 -6.97 -7.96 -12.48
N GLU A 158 -7.98 -7.50 -13.22
CA GLU A 158 -8.12 -7.71 -14.67
C GLU A 158 -7.24 -6.78 -15.51
N THR A 159 -6.63 -5.74 -14.92
CA THR A 159 -5.82 -4.77 -15.65
C THR A 159 -4.47 -5.34 -16.08
N GLN A 160 -3.93 -4.86 -17.20
CA GLN A 160 -2.62 -5.28 -17.71
C GLN A 160 -1.49 -5.05 -16.69
N ALA A 161 -1.58 -4.00 -15.87
CA ALA A 161 -0.60 -3.71 -14.82
C ALA A 161 -0.53 -4.84 -13.78
N ILE A 162 -1.68 -5.32 -13.27
CA ILE A 162 -1.73 -6.42 -12.31
C ILE A 162 -1.40 -7.76 -12.95
N GLN A 163 -1.87 -8.02 -14.18
CA GLN A 163 -1.48 -9.21 -14.93
C GLN A 163 0.04 -9.26 -15.14
N ARG A 164 0.68 -8.13 -15.44
CA ARG A 164 2.14 -8.04 -15.60
C ARG A 164 2.90 -8.32 -14.30
N MET A 165 2.39 -7.84 -13.13
CA MET A 165 2.93 -8.21 -11.82
C MET A 165 2.83 -9.72 -11.60
N SER A 166 1.67 -10.31 -11.89
CA SER A 166 1.36 -11.74 -11.66
C SER A 166 2.14 -12.70 -12.55
N GLN A 167 2.75 -12.22 -13.66
CA GLN A 167 3.67 -13.02 -14.46
C GLN A 167 5.02 -13.27 -13.80
N ASN A 168 5.41 -12.44 -12.83
CA ASN A 168 6.73 -12.49 -12.18
C ASN A 168 6.66 -12.84 -10.69
N LEU A 169 5.58 -12.45 -10.03
CA LEU A 169 5.36 -12.58 -8.60
C LEU A 169 3.98 -13.18 -8.35
N GLN A 170 3.81 -13.88 -7.23
CA GLN A 170 2.49 -14.38 -6.82
C GLN A 170 1.78 -13.36 -5.91
N SER A 171 0.49 -13.13 -6.12
CA SER A 171 -0.32 -12.40 -5.15
C SER A 171 -0.46 -13.25 -3.88
N ALA A 172 -0.17 -12.65 -2.72
CA ALA A 172 -0.29 -13.34 -1.44
C ALA A 172 -1.74 -13.77 -1.15
N HIS A 173 -2.72 -12.92 -1.44
CA HIS A 173 -4.13 -13.26 -1.21
C HIS A 173 -4.58 -14.40 -2.11
N ARG A 174 -4.27 -14.33 -3.40
CA ARG A 174 -4.61 -15.40 -4.34
C ARG A 174 -3.91 -16.72 -4.01
N ALA A 175 -2.68 -16.69 -3.50
CA ALA A 175 -1.95 -17.88 -3.08
C ALA A 175 -2.64 -18.65 -1.93
N ILE A 176 -3.34 -17.94 -1.04
CA ILE A 176 -4.05 -18.51 0.10
C ILE A 176 -5.51 -18.85 -0.22
N HIS A 177 -6.22 -17.95 -0.93
CA HIS A 177 -7.67 -18.02 -1.12
C HIS A 177 -8.09 -18.47 -2.52
N GLY A 178 -7.15 -18.62 -3.47
CA GLY A 178 -7.41 -18.96 -4.88
C GLY A 178 -7.83 -17.76 -5.75
N GLU A 179 -8.22 -16.64 -5.14
CA GLU A 179 -8.68 -15.42 -5.82
C GLU A 179 -8.19 -14.16 -5.11
N GLU A 180 -8.31 -13.01 -5.76
CA GLU A 180 -8.08 -11.72 -5.13
C GLU A 180 -9.26 -11.33 -4.23
N PRO A 181 -9.09 -10.41 -3.25
CA PRO A 181 -10.21 -9.90 -2.46
C PRO A 181 -11.29 -9.29 -3.36
N GLU A 182 -12.54 -9.34 -2.94
CA GLU A 182 -13.62 -8.65 -3.66
C GLU A 182 -13.31 -7.14 -3.77
N TYR A 183 -12.80 -6.55 -2.69
CA TYR A 183 -12.34 -5.16 -2.66
C TYR A 183 -11.41 -4.90 -1.47
N THR A 184 -10.47 -3.98 -1.68
CA THR A 184 -9.68 -3.33 -0.63
C THR A 184 -10.03 -1.84 -0.50
N CYS A 185 -10.67 -1.27 -1.53
CA CYS A 185 -11.17 0.11 -1.54
C CYS A 185 -12.69 0.12 -1.71
N PRO A 186 -13.46 0.12 -0.61
CA PRO A 186 -14.91 0.24 -0.65
C PRO A 186 -15.32 1.69 -0.93
N THR A 187 -16.18 1.92 -1.91
CA THR A 187 -16.80 3.24 -2.11
C THR A 187 -18.32 3.13 -2.04
N PRO A 188 -18.97 4.10 -1.43
CA PRO A 188 -18.42 5.27 -0.74
C PRO A 188 -18.17 4.96 0.73
N LEU A 189 -16.94 4.99 1.20
CA LEU A 189 -16.73 5.22 2.63
C LEU A 189 -17.23 6.62 2.98
N PRO A 190 -17.83 6.84 4.17
CA PRO A 190 -18.35 8.14 4.55
C PRO A 190 -17.21 9.15 4.66
N ARG A 191 -17.04 9.96 3.63
CA ARG A 191 -16.15 11.11 3.61
C ARG A 191 -16.91 12.35 4.06
N SER A 192 -16.21 13.40 4.47
CA SER A 192 -16.87 14.68 4.72
C SER A 192 -17.59 15.16 3.46
N PRO A 193 -18.74 15.86 3.55
CA PRO A 193 -19.45 16.37 2.36
C PRO A 193 -18.58 17.20 1.43
N TRP A 194 -17.62 17.94 1.97
CA TRP A 194 -16.66 18.73 1.20
C TRP A 194 -15.62 17.87 0.45
N ALA A 195 -15.17 16.75 1.03
CA ALA A 195 -14.27 15.82 0.36
C ALA A 195 -15.00 15.13 -0.81
N VAL A 196 -16.27 14.74 -0.61
CA VAL A 196 -17.13 14.21 -1.68
C VAL A 196 -17.33 15.23 -2.79
N ALA A 197 -17.69 16.47 -2.45
CA ALA A 197 -17.92 17.54 -3.44
C ALA A 197 -16.65 17.84 -4.25
N ARG A 198 -15.48 17.91 -3.60
CA ARG A 198 -14.19 18.12 -4.27
C ARG A 198 -13.81 16.96 -5.18
N THR A 199 -14.05 15.73 -4.74
CA THR A 199 -13.81 14.52 -5.54
C THR A 199 -14.73 14.51 -6.76
N LEU A 200 -16.03 14.77 -6.57
CA LEU A 200 -17.00 14.86 -7.65
C LEU A 200 -16.63 15.96 -8.67
N LEU A 201 -16.21 17.13 -8.18
CA LEU A 201 -15.77 18.22 -9.05
C LEU A 201 -14.51 17.82 -9.85
N GLY A 202 -13.54 17.16 -9.22
CA GLY A 202 -12.36 16.62 -9.90
C GLY A 202 -12.73 15.56 -10.94
N PHE A 203 -13.67 14.67 -10.62
CA PHE A 203 -14.21 13.67 -11.55
C PHE A 203 -14.96 14.33 -12.72
N PHE A 204 -15.80 15.33 -12.47
CA PHE A 204 -16.51 16.06 -13.53
C PHE A 204 -15.57 16.78 -14.51
N LEU A 205 -14.43 17.25 -14.02
CA LEU A 205 -13.45 17.97 -14.86
C LEU A 205 -12.50 17.02 -15.62
N LEU A 206 -12.33 15.78 -15.16
CA LEU A 206 -11.27 14.87 -15.66
C LEU A 206 -11.80 13.56 -16.25
N ILE A 207 -13.06 13.17 -16.00
CA ILE A 207 -13.60 11.85 -16.38
C ILE A 207 -14.98 12.01 -17.01
N ARG A 208 -15.25 11.23 -18.07
CA ARG A 208 -16.56 11.20 -18.72
C ARG A 208 -17.64 10.75 -17.73
N PRO A 209 -18.84 11.39 -17.71
CA PRO A 209 -19.91 11.13 -16.74
C PRO A 209 -20.36 9.66 -16.63
N GLN A 210 -20.19 8.89 -17.71
CA GLN A 210 -20.58 7.47 -17.77
C GLN A 210 -19.76 6.51 -16.88
N HIS A 211 -18.63 6.98 -16.31
CA HIS A 211 -17.79 6.21 -15.40
C HIS A 211 -17.98 6.59 -13.92
N LEU A 212 -18.92 7.48 -13.62
CA LEU A 212 -19.28 7.88 -12.25
C LEU A 212 -20.15 6.83 -11.58
N ASN A 213 -19.53 5.77 -11.06
CA ASN A 213 -20.19 4.84 -10.16
C ASN A 213 -19.87 5.20 -8.70
N LEU A 214 -20.80 5.89 -8.03
CA LEU A 214 -20.68 6.27 -6.62
C LEU A 214 -20.68 5.07 -5.66
N ARG A 215 -20.99 3.87 -6.15
CA ARG A 215 -20.97 2.60 -5.40
C ARG A 215 -19.85 1.68 -5.87
N TRP A 216 -18.89 2.21 -6.65
CA TRP A 216 -17.78 1.41 -7.11
C TRP A 216 -16.93 0.93 -5.91
N ARG A 217 -16.54 -0.31 -5.95
CA ARG A 217 -15.59 -0.93 -5.03
C ARG A 217 -14.67 -1.86 -5.83
N GLY A 218 -13.47 -2.05 -5.37
CA GLY A 218 -12.53 -2.93 -6.04
C GLY A 218 -11.24 -3.13 -5.26
N THR A 219 -10.49 -4.12 -5.65
CA THR A 219 -9.17 -4.41 -5.13
C THR A 219 -8.14 -3.53 -5.82
N LEU A 220 -7.46 -2.72 -5.05
CA LEU A 220 -6.41 -1.79 -5.49
C LEU A 220 -5.09 -2.01 -4.78
N ASP A 221 -5.14 -2.64 -3.61
CA ASP A 221 -4.00 -2.89 -2.74
C ASP A 221 -3.57 -4.35 -2.84
N TYR A 222 -2.28 -4.59 -2.90
CA TYR A 222 -1.72 -5.94 -3.08
C TYR A 222 -0.45 -6.14 -2.27
N ILE A 223 -0.18 -7.43 -1.96
CA ILE A 223 1.12 -7.94 -1.54
C ILE A 223 1.52 -9.01 -2.55
N PHE A 224 2.51 -8.72 -3.38
CA PHE A 224 3.12 -9.66 -4.32
C PHE A 224 4.39 -10.23 -3.73
N VAL A 225 4.58 -11.53 -3.87
CA VAL A 225 5.65 -12.29 -3.24
C VAL A 225 6.44 -13.04 -4.30
N ASP A 226 7.75 -13.01 -4.22
CA ASP A 226 8.63 -13.82 -5.07
C ASP A 226 8.29 -15.31 -4.91
N PRO A 227 8.16 -16.09 -6.00
CA PRO A 227 7.82 -17.52 -5.93
C PRO A 227 8.80 -18.38 -5.11
N ARG A 228 9.99 -17.89 -4.82
CA ARG A 228 10.98 -18.54 -3.94
C ARG A 228 10.64 -18.41 -2.44
N LEU A 229 9.67 -17.60 -2.09
CA LEU A 229 9.15 -17.42 -0.74
C LEU A 229 7.78 -18.10 -0.63
N LYS A 230 7.43 -18.58 0.56
CA LYS A 230 6.15 -19.25 0.78
C LYS A 230 5.19 -18.36 1.55
N VAL A 231 4.06 -18.06 0.97
CA VAL A 231 2.96 -17.39 1.68
C VAL A 231 2.30 -18.40 2.62
N ILE A 232 2.21 -18.03 3.90
CA ILE A 232 1.59 -18.87 4.96
C ILE A 232 0.19 -18.40 5.27
N ASP A 233 -0.03 -17.07 5.26
CA ASP A 233 -1.33 -16.45 5.50
C ASP A 233 -1.43 -15.13 4.74
N CYS A 234 -2.65 -14.74 4.37
CA CYS A 234 -2.96 -13.41 3.85
C CYS A 234 -4.41 -13.05 4.16
N GLN A 235 -4.65 -11.87 4.71
CA GLN A 235 -5.96 -11.42 5.16
C GLN A 235 -6.20 -9.95 4.85
N ILE A 236 -7.47 -9.57 4.62
CA ILE A 236 -7.92 -8.18 4.71
C ILE A 236 -7.94 -7.80 6.19
N VAL A 237 -7.39 -6.63 6.49
CA VAL A 237 -7.27 -6.11 7.86
C VAL A 237 -7.61 -4.62 7.89
N LEU A 238 -7.81 -4.07 9.09
CA LEU A 238 -8.14 -2.64 9.26
C LEU A 238 -9.43 -2.24 8.53
N ASP A 239 -10.34 -3.19 8.39
CA ASP A 239 -11.60 -3.12 7.66
C ASP A 239 -12.82 -2.80 8.56
N ARG A 240 -12.58 -2.67 9.87
CA ARG A 240 -13.65 -2.44 10.85
C ARG A 240 -13.74 -0.96 11.22
N PRO A 241 -14.98 -0.41 11.29
CA PRO A 241 -15.17 0.94 11.78
C PRO A 241 -14.99 1.03 13.30
N SER A 242 -14.94 2.26 13.81
CA SER A 242 -15.00 2.53 15.24
C SER A 242 -16.29 1.99 15.86
N SER A 243 -16.18 1.39 17.05
CA SER A 243 -17.34 0.96 17.85
C SER A 243 -18.28 2.13 18.18
N ASP A 244 -17.70 3.31 18.41
CA ASP A 244 -18.43 4.52 18.83
C ASP A 244 -19.08 5.25 17.64
N ASN A 245 -18.53 5.05 16.44
CA ASN A 245 -19.04 5.69 15.23
C ASN A 245 -18.79 4.82 13.98
N PRO A 246 -19.81 4.11 13.48
CA PRO A 246 -19.69 3.23 12.33
C PRO A 246 -19.35 3.95 11.00
N ARG A 247 -19.27 5.29 11.02
CA ARG A 247 -18.83 6.08 9.88
C ARG A 247 -17.34 6.41 9.90
N ILE A 248 -16.61 5.96 10.94
CA ILE A 248 -15.17 6.20 11.06
C ILE A 248 -14.43 4.88 10.88
N TYR A 249 -13.73 4.76 9.78
CA TYR A 249 -12.82 3.66 9.46
C TYR A 249 -11.36 4.09 9.65
N PRO A 250 -10.41 3.17 9.79
CA PRO A 250 -8.98 3.48 9.82
C PRO A 250 -8.54 4.29 8.60
N SER A 251 -9.02 3.93 7.41
CA SER A 251 -8.79 4.60 6.14
C SER A 251 -9.99 4.44 5.21
N ASP A 252 -9.93 4.99 4.01
CA ASP A 252 -10.84 4.69 2.89
C ASP A 252 -10.36 3.49 2.06
N HIS A 253 -9.20 2.93 2.40
CA HIS A 253 -8.73 1.62 2.00
C HIS A 253 -8.69 0.67 3.20
N PHE A 254 -8.88 -0.61 2.95
CA PHE A 254 -8.58 -1.68 3.88
C PHE A 254 -7.11 -2.08 3.72
N GLY A 255 -6.47 -2.52 4.79
CA GLY A 255 -5.12 -3.05 4.73
C GLY A 255 -5.09 -4.50 4.27
N LEU A 256 -3.93 -4.94 3.80
CA LEU A 256 -3.60 -6.35 3.63
C LEU A 256 -2.49 -6.74 4.60
N TYR A 257 -2.66 -7.85 5.26
CA TYR A 257 -1.65 -8.54 6.06
C TYR A 257 -1.18 -9.78 5.30
N ALA A 258 0.10 -10.10 5.36
CA ALA A 258 0.62 -11.39 4.93
C ALA A 258 1.68 -11.90 5.90
N GLU A 259 1.69 -13.23 6.13
CA GLU A 259 2.75 -13.96 6.78
C GLU A 259 3.51 -14.79 5.74
N ILE A 260 4.82 -14.57 5.64
CA ILE A 260 5.67 -15.14 4.60
C ILE A 260 6.81 -15.91 5.25
N GLU A 261 6.96 -17.17 4.90
CA GLU A 261 8.07 -18.02 5.32
C GLU A 261 9.26 -17.82 4.38
N ILE A 262 10.42 -17.60 4.96
CA ILE A 262 11.69 -17.40 4.27
C ILE A 262 12.40 -18.75 4.24
N LEU A 263 12.52 -19.32 3.03
CA LEU A 263 13.03 -20.70 2.82
C LEU A 263 14.57 -20.75 2.83
#